data_6fad33e94357520177b68c4441e224ec
#
_entry.id   6fad33e94357520177b68c4441e224ec
#
_cell.length_a   1.000
_cell.length_b   1.000
_cell.length_c   1.000
_cell.angle_alpha   90.00
_cell.angle_beta   90.00
_cell.angle_gamma   90.00
#
_symmetry.space_group_name_H-M   'P 1'
#
loop_
_entity.id
_entity.type
_entity.pdbx_description
1 polymer ?
#
loop_
_entity_poly.entity_id
_entity_poly.type
_entity_poly.pdbx_seq_one_letter_code
_entity_poly.pdbx_strand_id
1 'polypeptide(L)'
;EHDNALECYVRGHMEKCTGFYEYCMWDKEHYGAAPFHNQLTTIDSLDDCGSFASALLEVMKDYEIPEGDVISAMVADYMKDRQQRMEDGTFYRNHSYLPVMNETIWADDLYMSVPFLCRYYKRSGDECWLKEAAGQLKRIFGYLYMPEEGVLSHIYDTHYGVQTKVPWGRGNGWALFSAAELLSVMPKEHENREEILDIYRTLCRGYLKVQDPDGMWHQVLTMKESYEETSCTAMFIYGFAKGVKNGWHTDGEAYRKAAIKGWRALCRTSIDWKGNIYGVCRGSGYSFSREY
;
A
#
# COMPACT_ATOMS: atom_id res chain seq x y z
N GLU A 1 6.62 -13.06 -21.12
CA GLU A 1 7.27 -14.39 -21.02
C GLU A 1 7.11 -14.85 -19.58
N HIS A 2 6.51 -16.03 -19.38
CA HIS A 2 6.41 -16.66 -18.07
C HIS A 2 7.80 -17.12 -17.63
N ASP A 3 8.31 -16.54 -16.55
CA ASP A 3 9.52 -17.01 -15.90
C ASP A 3 9.11 -18.09 -14.87
N ASN A 4 9.19 -19.35 -15.28
CA ASN A 4 8.85 -20.50 -14.46
C ASN A 4 9.62 -20.55 -13.12
N ALA A 5 10.82 -19.98 -13.06
CA ALA A 5 11.64 -19.96 -11.84
C ALA A 5 11.08 -18.95 -10.81
N LEU A 6 10.71 -17.75 -11.26
CA LEU A 6 10.07 -16.75 -10.40
C LEU A 6 8.69 -17.20 -9.94
N GLU A 7 7.92 -17.82 -10.83
CA GLU A 7 6.61 -18.38 -10.52
C GLU A 7 6.70 -19.46 -9.44
N CYS A 8 7.61 -20.44 -9.61
CA CYS A 8 7.87 -21.48 -8.62
C CYS A 8 8.36 -20.90 -7.29
N TYR A 9 9.18 -19.84 -7.31
CA TYR A 9 9.66 -19.17 -6.12
C TYR A 9 8.52 -18.53 -5.35
N VAL A 10 7.69 -17.71 -6.01
CA VAL A 10 6.57 -17.01 -5.37
C VAL A 10 5.55 -17.99 -4.82
N ARG A 11 5.13 -18.98 -5.63
CA ARG A 11 4.21 -20.02 -5.20
C ARG A 11 4.76 -20.81 -4.02
N GLY A 12 6.00 -21.30 -4.11
CA GLY A 12 6.65 -22.06 -3.03
C GLY A 12 6.84 -21.25 -1.75
N HIS A 13 7.00 -19.92 -1.84
CA HIS A 13 7.02 -19.06 -0.67
C HIS A 13 5.65 -19.01 0.01
N MET A 14 4.58 -18.80 -0.77
CA MET A 14 3.20 -18.80 -0.24
C MET A 14 2.85 -20.15 0.39
N GLU A 15 3.09 -21.26 -0.32
CA GLU A 15 2.84 -22.63 0.18
C GLU A 15 3.56 -22.91 1.51
N LYS A 16 4.80 -22.44 1.67
CA LYS A 16 5.55 -22.59 2.91
C LYS A 16 4.96 -21.74 4.04
N CYS A 17 4.69 -20.47 3.79
CA CYS A 17 4.17 -19.58 4.83
C CYS A 17 2.79 -20.01 5.33
N THR A 18 1.91 -20.52 4.46
CA THR A 18 0.58 -20.98 4.84
C THR A 18 0.60 -22.40 5.39
N GLY A 19 1.25 -23.35 4.71
CA GLY A 19 1.26 -24.76 5.11
C GLY A 19 2.02 -25.07 6.41
N PHE A 20 2.94 -24.19 6.83
CA PHE A 20 3.64 -24.34 8.13
C PHE A 20 3.04 -23.49 9.25
N TYR A 21 1.94 -22.79 9.00
CA TYR A 21 1.35 -21.86 9.97
C TYR A 21 1.02 -22.53 11.31
N GLU A 22 0.30 -23.65 11.30
CA GLU A 22 -0.08 -24.36 12.52
C GLU A 22 1.14 -24.91 13.29
N TYR A 23 2.14 -25.40 12.55
CA TYR A 23 3.40 -25.83 13.19
C TYR A 23 4.12 -24.67 13.84
N CYS A 24 4.18 -23.51 13.18
CA CYS A 24 4.78 -22.30 13.75
C CYS A 24 4.02 -21.82 15.00
N MET A 25 2.70 -21.90 14.99
CA MET A 25 1.88 -21.58 16.18
C MET A 25 2.14 -22.53 17.32
N TRP A 26 2.19 -23.84 17.05
CA TRP A 26 2.51 -24.85 18.05
C TRP A 26 3.90 -24.62 18.67
N ASP A 27 4.92 -24.36 17.85
CA ASP A 27 6.29 -24.10 18.28
C ASP A 27 6.37 -22.84 19.16
N LYS A 28 5.67 -21.79 18.78
CA LYS A 28 5.55 -20.55 19.56
C LYS A 28 4.92 -20.80 20.93
N GLU A 29 3.83 -21.55 20.99
CA GLU A 29 3.12 -21.84 22.24
C GLU A 29 3.93 -22.72 23.20
N HIS A 30 4.65 -23.72 22.68
CA HIS A 30 5.39 -24.70 23.51
C HIS A 30 6.78 -24.26 23.88
N TYR A 31 7.46 -23.53 23.00
CA TYR A 31 8.86 -23.15 23.18
C TYR A 31 9.11 -21.64 23.21
N GLY A 32 8.07 -20.85 23.02
CA GLY A 32 8.22 -19.39 22.93
C GLY A 32 8.99 -18.94 21.67
N ALA A 33 9.07 -19.82 20.67
CA ALA A 33 9.80 -19.51 19.45
C ALA A 33 9.15 -18.33 18.72
N ALA A 34 9.95 -17.35 18.33
CA ALA A 34 9.53 -16.34 17.36
C ALA A 34 9.77 -16.93 15.97
N PRO A 35 8.74 -17.32 15.22
CA PRO A 35 8.92 -17.91 13.90
C PRO A 35 9.53 -16.88 12.97
N PHE A 36 10.78 -17.14 12.58
CA PHE A 36 11.59 -16.23 11.79
C PHE A 36 11.03 -15.89 10.41
N HIS A 37 10.10 -16.71 9.91
CA HIS A 37 9.60 -16.61 8.55
C HIS A 37 8.10 -16.30 8.43
N ASN A 38 7.39 -16.14 9.53
CA ASN A 38 5.95 -16.02 9.45
C ASN A 38 5.37 -15.01 10.44
N GLN A 39 5.28 -13.75 10.01
CA GLN A 39 4.67 -12.65 10.76
C GLN A 39 3.21 -12.94 11.14
N LEU A 40 2.53 -13.81 10.38
CA LEU A 40 1.15 -14.21 10.63
C LEU A 40 0.91 -14.84 12.01
N THR A 41 1.97 -15.36 12.65
CA THR A 41 1.86 -15.94 14.00
C THR A 41 1.74 -14.89 15.11
N THR A 42 1.97 -13.62 14.79
CA THR A 42 1.91 -12.48 15.72
C THR A 42 1.14 -11.32 15.13
N ILE A 43 -0.03 -11.57 14.55
CA ILE A 43 -0.83 -10.48 13.96
C ILE A 43 -1.33 -9.57 15.07
N ASP A 44 -0.75 -8.38 15.15
CA ASP A 44 -1.17 -7.27 16.02
C ASP A 44 -1.20 -5.92 15.28
N SER A 45 -0.77 -5.90 14.01
CA SER A 45 -0.81 -4.74 13.12
C SER A 45 -1.14 -5.12 11.67
N LEU A 46 -1.53 -4.14 10.87
CA LEU A 46 -1.72 -4.31 9.42
C LEU A 46 -0.40 -4.67 8.71
N ASP A 47 0.74 -4.18 9.22
CA ASP A 47 2.07 -4.47 8.67
C ASP A 47 2.39 -5.97 8.71
N ASP A 48 1.85 -6.71 9.70
CA ASP A 48 2.12 -8.14 9.88
C ASP A 48 1.39 -9.03 8.87
N CYS A 49 0.29 -8.57 8.31
CA CYS A 49 -0.61 -9.43 7.55
C CYS A 49 -1.04 -8.90 6.19
N GLY A 50 -1.23 -7.57 6.06
CA GLY A 50 -1.96 -7.01 4.93
C GLY A 50 -1.29 -7.20 3.58
N SER A 51 -0.01 -6.87 3.45
CA SER A 51 0.73 -7.04 2.20
C SER A 51 0.90 -8.51 1.82
N PHE A 52 1.19 -9.38 2.79
CA PHE A 52 1.30 -10.82 2.57
C PHE A 52 -0.03 -11.41 2.09
N ALA A 53 -1.12 -11.16 2.81
CA ALA A 53 -2.43 -11.72 2.46
C ALA A 53 -2.96 -11.17 1.12
N SER A 54 -2.64 -9.90 0.80
CA SER A 54 -2.92 -9.34 -0.52
C SER A 54 -2.18 -10.10 -1.63
N ALA A 55 -0.88 -10.40 -1.44
CA ALA A 55 -0.09 -11.18 -2.39
C ALA A 55 -0.56 -12.65 -2.46
N LEU A 56 -0.92 -13.26 -1.32
CA LEU A 56 -1.48 -14.61 -1.26
C LEU A 56 -2.74 -14.72 -2.13
N LEU A 57 -3.70 -13.81 -1.97
CA LEU A 57 -4.92 -13.80 -2.78
C LEU A 57 -4.66 -13.54 -4.27
N GLU A 58 -3.60 -12.84 -4.62
CA GLU A 58 -3.19 -12.67 -6.01
C GLU A 58 -2.70 -13.99 -6.61
N VAL A 59 -1.83 -14.72 -5.90
CA VAL A 59 -1.32 -16.03 -6.31
C VAL A 59 -2.43 -17.07 -6.38
N MET A 60 -3.39 -17.01 -5.46
CA MET A 60 -4.55 -17.93 -5.41
C MET A 60 -5.54 -17.75 -6.57
N LYS A 61 -5.35 -16.77 -7.44
CA LYS A 61 -6.14 -16.69 -8.68
C LYS A 61 -5.78 -17.79 -9.67
N ASP A 62 -4.52 -18.19 -9.68
CA ASP A 62 -3.96 -19.10 -10.65
C ASP A 62 -3.51 -20.44 -10.04
N TYR A 63 -3.34 -20.48 -8.71
CA TYR A 63 -2.83 -21.65 -7.98
C TYR A 63 -3.66 -21.98 -6.75
N GLU A 64 -3.80 -23.25 -6.45
CA GLU A 64 -4.28 -23.75 -5.18
C GLU A 64 -3.12 -23.69 -4.16
N ILE A 65 -3.29 -22.93 -3.08
CA ILE A 65 -2.31 -22.78 -2.02
C ILE A 65 -2.86 -23.44 -0.75
N PRO A 66 -2.16 -24.44 -0.18
CA PRO A 66 -2.58 -25.09 1.07
C PRO A 66 -2.85 -24.06 2.16
N GLU A 67 -3.97 -24.21 2.88
CA GLU A 67 -4.42 -23.31 3.96
C GLU A 67 -4.63 -21.82 3.52
N GLY A 68 -4.54 -21.52 2.22
CA GLY A 68 -4.63 -20.15 1.73
C GLY A 68 -5.97 -19.48 2.07
N ASP A 69 -7.09 -20.22 2.00
CA ASP A 69 -8.40 -19.71 2.38
C ASP A 69 -8.51 -19.46 3.89
N VAL A 70 -7.96 -20.37 4.71
CA VAL A 70 -7.95 -20.25 6.17
C VAL A 70 -7.14 -19.00 6.59
N ILE A 71 -5.96 -18.83 6.03
CA ILE A 71 -5.10 -17.68 6.33
C ILE A 71 -5.73 -16.37 5.85
N SER A 72 -6.31 -16.34 4.66
CA SER A 72 -6.96 -15.12 4.17
C SER A 72 -8.21 -14.75 4.99
N ALA A 73 -8.99 -15.73 5.43
CA ALA A 73 -10.11 -15.50 6.34
C ALA A 73 -9.63 -14.98 7.71
N MET A 74 -8.58 -15.56 8.27
CA MET A 74 -7.97 -15.10 9.53
C MET A 74 -7.53 -13.63 9.47
N VAL A 75 -6.94 -13.21 8.35
CA VAL A 75 -6.54 -11.80 8.14
C VAL A 75 -7.77 -10.90 7.98
N ALA A 76 -8.81 -11.37 7.29
CA ALA A 76 -10.08 -10.64 7.18
C ALA A 76 -10.73 -10.42 8.56
N ASP A 77 -10.80 -11.47 9.39
CA ASP A 77 -11.30 -11.39 10.78
C ASP A 77 -10.45 -10.45 11.65
N TYR A 78 -9.12 -10.47 11.48
CA TYR A 78 -8.26 -9.51 12.16
C TYR A 78 -8.62 -8.07 11.78
N MET A 79 -8.71 -7.75 10.48
CA MET A 79 -9.03 -6.40 10.02
C MET A 79 -10.41 -5.95 10.46
N LYS A 80 -11.37 -6.87 10.51
CA LYS A 80 -12.76 -6.57 10.91
C LYS A 80 -12.89 -6.33 12.41
N ASP A 81 -12.34 -7.24 13.21
CA ASP A 81 -12.71 -7.36 14.63
C ASP A 81 -11.60 -6.94 15.61
N ARG A 82 -10.33 -6.92 15.17
CA ARG A 82 -9.18 -6.68 16.06
C ARG A 82 -8.37 -5.45 15.70
N GLN A 83 -8.35 -5.06 14.42
CA GLN A 83 -7.62 -3.86 13.99
C GLN A 83 -8.14 -2.64 14.72
N GLN A 84 -7.24 -1.88 15.34
CA GLN A 84 -7.58 -0.68 16.09
C GLN A 84 -8.23 0.38 15.18
N ARG A 85 -9.27 1.02 15.70
CA ARG A 85 -10.07 2.01 14.96
C ARG A 85 -10.31 3.24 15.83
N MET A 86 -10.32 4.39 15.19
CA MET A 86 -10.86 5.60 15.75
C MET A 86 -12.40 5.54 15.84
N GLU A 87 -13.02 6.49 16.50
CA GLU A 87 -14.50 6.58 16.62
C GLU A 87 -15.21 6.64 15.26
N ASP A 88 -14.59 7.26 14.25
CA ASP A 88 -15.11 7.33 12.88
C ASP A 88 -14.87 6.05 12.06
N GLY A 89 -14.23 5.04 12.64
CA GLY A 89 -13.89 3.77 12.02
C GLY A 89 -12.57 3.77 11.24
N THR A 90 -11.80 4.85 11.25
CA THR A 90 -10.48 4.92 10.60
C THR A 90 -9.50 3.98 11.28
N PHE A 91 -8.77 3.19 10.49
CA PHE A 91 -7.66 2.40 11.01
C PHE A 91 -6.58 3.31 11.55
N TYR A 92 -6.08 3.00 12.74
CA TYR A 92 -4.98 3.73 13.35
C TYR A 92 -4.11 2.79 14.18
N ARG A 93 -2.92 3.26 14.55
CA ARG A 93 -1.92 2.48 15.30
C ARG A 93 -1.97 2.89 16.77
N ASN A 94 -2.24 1.93 17.66
CA ASN A 94 -2.27 2.16 19.10
C ASN A 94 -1.63 1.03 19.92
N HIS A 95 -0.97 0.07 19.28
CA HIS A 95 -0.30 -1.05 19.91
C HIS A 95 1.14 -1.26 19.40
N SER A 96 1.79 -0.19 18.93
CA SER A 96 3.19 -0.28 18.55
C SER A 96 4.07 -0.47 19.79
N TYR A 97 5.06 -1.36 19.69
CA TYR A 97 6.11 -1.49 20.70
C TYR A 97 6.97 -0.20 20.83
N LEU A 98 6.90 0.70 19.88
CA LEU A 98 7.46 2.04 19.94
C LEU A 98 6.36 3.03 20.36
N PRO A 99 6.35 3.53 21.59
CA PRO A 99 5.27 4.41 22.09
C PRO A 99 5.00 5.62 21.20
N VAL A 100 6.03 6.16 20.56
CA VAL A 100 5.93 7.32 19.64
C VAL A 100 5.08 7.03 18.40
N MET A 101 4.85 5.77 18.06
CA MET A 101 4.01 5.35 16.93
C MET A 101 2.56 5.10 17.32
N ASN A 102 2.23 5.13 18.61
CA ASN A 102 0.85 5.01 19.08
C ASN A 102 0.05 6.28 18.79
N GLU A 103 -1.26 6.12 18.72
CA GLU A 103 -2.20 7.23 18.45
C GLU A 103 -1.89 7.95 17.12
N THR A 104 -1.62 7.18 16.07
CA THR A 104 -1.22 7.72 14.75
C THR A 104 -1.97 7.05 13.60
N ILE A 105 -2.23 7.82 12.53
CA ILE A 105 -2.74 7.34 11.24
C ILE A 105 -1.62 7.47 10.21
N TRP A 106 -1.32 6.39 9.49
CA TRP A 106 -0.22 6.31 8.52
C TRP A 106 -0.74 6.11 7.10
N ALA A 107 -0.07 6.74 6.13
CA ALA A 107 -0.35 6.49 4.71
C ALA A 107 -0.09 5.04 4.31
N ASP A 108 0.80 4.35 5.01
CA ASP A 108 1.16 2.94 4.83
C ASP A 108 -0.05 2.02 5.00
N ASP A 109 -0.93 2.34 5.96
CA ASP A 109 -2.09 1.52 6.30
C ASP A 109 -3.11 1.45 5.16
N LEU A 110 -3.04 2.37 4.19
CA LEU A 110 -3.79 2.25 2.93
C LEU A 110 -3.34 1.02 2.12
N TYR A 111 -2.04 0.83 1.95
CA TYR A 111 -1.53 -0.33 1.22
C TYR A 111 -1.66 -1.62 2.03
N MET A 112 -1.48 -1.53 3.34
CA MET A 112 -1.58 -2.69 4.22
C MET A 112 -3.03 -3.19 4.42
N SER A 113 -4.03 -2.43 3.95
CA SER A 113 -5.45 -2.82 4.06
C SER A 113 -6.17 -2.89 2.71
N VAL A 114 -6.22 -1.80 1.96
CA VAL A 114 -7.12 -1.65 0.80
C VAL A 114 -6.90 -2.70 -0.30
N PRO A 115 -5.68 -3.03 -0.74
CA PRO A 115 -5.47 -4.08 -1.75
C PRO A 115 -5.94 -5.46 -1.30
N PHE A 116 -5.74 -5.80 -0.01
CA PHE A 116 -6.26 -7.05 0.55
C PHE A 116 -7.79 -7.06 0.53
N LEU A 117 -8.44 -6.01 1.05
CA LEU A 117 -9.90 -5.89 1.10
C LEU A 117 -10.53 -5.99 -0.30
N CYS A 118 -9.88 -5.38 -1.31
CA CYS A 118 -10.31 -5.47 -2.70
C CYS A 118 -10.24 -6.91 -3.25
N ARG A 119 -9.17 -7.65 -2.97
CA ARG A 119 -8.97 -9.02 -3.41
C ARG A 119 -9.88 -9.98 -2.65
N TYR A 120 -10.06 -9.75 -1.36
CA TYR A 120 -10.94 -10.56 -0.53
C TYR A 120 -12.42 -10.35 -0.91
N TYR A 121 -12.83 -9.13 -1.25
CA TYR A 121 -14.13 -8.87 -1.89
C TYR A 121 -14.34 -9.72 -3.15
N LYS A 122 -13.33 -9.74 -4.04
CA LYS A 122 -13.42 -10.55 -5.28
C LYS A 122 -13.53 -12.04 -5.02
N ARG A 123 -12.93 -12.55 -3.94
CA ARG A 123 -13.00 -13.96 -3.59
C ARG A 123 -14.29 -14.34 -2.85
N SER A 124 -14.72 -13.52 -1.89
CA SER A 124 -15.88 -13.78 -1.04
C SER A 124 -17.21 -13.38 -1.67
N GLY A 125 -17.21 -12.38 -2.56
CA GLY A 125 -18.41 -11.75 -3.10
C GLY A 125 -19.14 -10.83 -2.12
N ASP A 126 -18.62 -10.64 -0.89
CA ASP A 126 -19.28 -9.83 0.13
C ASP A 126 -18.89 -8.35 0.00
N GLU A 127 -19.87 -7.51 -0.33
CA GLU A 127 -19.70 -6.07 -0.54
C GLU A 127 -19.24 -5.30 0.71
N CYS A 128 -19.34 -5.88 1.90
CA CYS A 128 -18.87 -5.24 3.12
C CYS A 128 -17.37 -4.90 3.03
N TRP A 129 -16.57 -5.75 2.39
CA TRP A 129 -15.13 -5.55 2.19
C TRP A 129 -14.81 -4.41 1.22
N LEU A 130 -15.62 -4.27 0.17
CA LEU A 130 -15.49 -3.15 -0.77
C LEU A 130 -15.86 -1.82 -0.12
N LYS A 131 -16.93 -1.81 0.69
CA LYS A 131 -17.35 -0.64 1.47
C LYS A 131 -16.28 -0.24 2.50
N GLU A 132 -15.68 -1.23 3.18
CA GLU A 132 -14.58 -0.99 4.11
C GLU A 132 -13.37 -0.37 3.39
N ALA A 133 -12.94 -0.94 2.26
CA ALA A 133 -11.83 -0.43 1.46
C ALA A 133 -12.07 1.04 1.03
N ALA A 134 -13.27 1.34 0.55
CA ALA A 134 -13.64 2.71 0.17
C ALA A 134 -13.68 3.65 1.39
N GLY A 135 -14.21 3.18 2.50
CA GLY A 135 -14.26 3.92 3.76
C GLY A 135 -12.87 4.28 4.27
N GLN A 136 -11.95 3.31 4.30
CA GLN A 136 -10.57 3.55 4.76
C GLN A 136 -9.84 4.53 3.85
N LEU A 137 -9.95 4.38 2.52
CA LEU A 137 -9.31 5.32 1.59
C LEU A 137 -9.81 6.75 1.80
N LYS A 138 -11.13 6.95 1.94
CA LYS A 138 -11.72 8.28 2.13
C LYS A 138 -11.28 8.93 3.45
N ARG A 139 -11.38 8.19 4.55
CA ARG A 139 -11.06 8.71 5.89
C ARG A 139 -9.58 9.01 6.03
N ILE A 140 -8.69 8.08 5.67
CA ILE A 140 -7.24 8.29 5.75
C ILE A 140 -6.81 9.44 4.82
N PHE A 141 -7.38 9.54 3.61
CA PHE A 141 -7.17 10.70 2.74
C PHE A 141 -7.57 12.00 3.44
N GLY A 142 -8.72 12.03 4.11
CA GLY A 142 -9.19 13.21 4.86
C GLY A 142 -8.23 13.66 5.96
N TYR A 143 -7.61 12.73 6.67
CA TYR A 143 -6.62 13.04 7.72
C TYR A 143 -5.27 13.50 7.15
N LEU A 144 -4.83 12.92 6.01
CA LEU A 144 -3.46 13.10 5.54
C LEU A 144 -3.30 14.12 4.42
N TYR A 145 -4.36 14.48 3.71
CA TYR A 145 -4.25 15.36 2.55
C TYR A 145 -3.84 16.78 2.92
N MET A 146 -2.84 17.30 2.25
CA MET A 146 -2.32 18.67 2.37
C MET A 146 -2.71 19.46 1.11
N PRO A 147 -3.83 20.21 1.11
CA PRO A 147 -4.35 20.84 -0.10
C PRO A 147 -3.40 21.89 -0.69
N GLU A 148 -2.63 22.58 0.13
CA GLU A 148 -1.65 23.58 -0.31
C GLU A 148 -0.53 22.96 -1.20
N GLU A 149 -0.13 21.74 -0.86
CA GLU A 149 0.94 21.02 -1.56
C GLU A 149 0.39 20.02 -2.60
N GLY A 150 -0.84 19.59 -2.43
CA GLY A 150 -1.50 18.62 -3.31
C GLY A 150 -1.03 17.18 -3.13
N VAL A 151 -0.41 16.86 -1.98
CA VAL A 151 0.13 15.55 -1.61
C VAL A 151 -0.32 15.14 -0.21
N LEU A 152 -0.04 13.92 0.22
CA LEU A 152 -0.35 13.47 1.57
C LEU A 152 0.83 13.71 2.51
N SER A 153 0.53 14.14 3.75
CA SER A 153 1.40 13.92 4.89
C SER A 153 1.60 12.42 5.10
N HIS A 154 2.77 12.00 5.54
CA HIS A 154 3.01 10.60 5.88
C HIS A 154 2.14 10.13 7.04
N ILE A 155 2.05 10.96 8.10
CA ILE A 155 1.42 10.62 9.36
C ILE A 155 0.52 11.76 9.83
N TYR A 156 -0.59 11.38 10.44
CA TYR A 156 -1.40 12.24 11.31
C TYR A 156 -1.29 11.73 12.75
N ASP A 157 -0.88 12.60 13.64
CA ASP A 157 -0.80 12.33 15.08
C ASP A 157 -2.15 12.67 15.72
N THR A 158 -2.85 11.67 16.24
CA THR A 158 -4.17 11.87 16.82
C THR A 158 -4.11 12.45 18.22
N HIS A 159 -2.98 12.24 18.95
CA HIS A 159 -2.76 12.80 20.26
C HIS A 159 -2.64 14.34 20.21
N TYR A 160 -1.86 14.84 19.24
CA TYR A 160 -1.72 16.28 19.04
C TYR A 160 -2.75 16.87 18.06
N GLY A 161 -3.49 16.05 17.34
CA GLY A 161 -4.48 16.50 16.35
C GLY A 161 -3.85 17.18 15.13
N VAL A 162 -2.64 16.77 14.72
CA VAL A 162 -1.88 17.45 13.65
C VAL A 162 -1.24 16.46 12.65
N GLN A 163 -1.10 16.91 11.42
CA GLN A 163 -0.27 16.22 10.41
C GLN A 163 1.21 16.48 10.69
N THR A 164 2.05 15.47 10.45
CA THR A 164 3.53 15.66 10.49
C THR A 164 4.04 16.55 9.37
N LYS A 165 3.26 16.74 8.31
CA LYS A 165 3.58 17.55 7.12
C LYS A 165 4.84 17.10 6.37
N VAL A 166 5.20 15.83 6.48
CA VAL A 166 6.27 15.19 5.73
C VAL A 166 5.66 14.39 4.59
N PRO A 167 5.75 14.83 3.32
CA PRO A 167 5.18 14.12 2.19
C PRO A 167 6.13 13.00 1.73
N TRP A 168 6.23 11.93 2.49
CA TRP A 168 7.06 10.79 2.15
C TRP A 168 6.60 10.11 0.86
N GLY A 169 7.53 9.94 -0.09
CA GLY A 169 7.24 9.48 -1.44
C GLY A 169 6.53 8.12 -1.47
N ARG A 170 7.07 7.11 -0.79
CA ARG A 170 6.48 5.77 -0.78
C ARG A 170 5.10 5.75 -0.10
N GLY A 171 4.87 6.49 0.99
CA GLY A 171 3.54 6.61 1.61
C GLY A 171 2.50 7.18 0.64
N ASN A 172 2.88 8.20 -0.12
CA ASN A 172 2.06 8.75 -1.19
C ASN A 172 1.85 7.74 -2.34
N GLY A 173 2.88 6.94 -2.66
CA GLY A 173 2.79 5.83 -3.61
C GLY A 173 1.79 4.76 -3.17
N TRP A 174 1.80 4.40 -1.88
CA TRP A 174 0.83 3.49 -1.28
C TRP A 174 -0.61 3.96 -1.46
N ALA A 175 -0.86 5.25 -1.25
CA ALA A 175 -2.18 5.84 -1.41
C ALA A 175 -2.67 5.77 -2.87
N LEU A 176 -1.83 6.13 -3.83
CA LEU A 176 -2.19 6.06 -5.25
C LEU A 176 -2.41 4.62 -5.72
N PHE A 177 -1.52 3.70 -5.30
CA PHE A 177 -1.66 2.28 -5.61
C PHE A 177 -2.99 1.75 -5.09
N SER A 178 -3.32 2.01 -3.83
CA SER A 178 -4.56 1.57 -3.18
C SER A 178 -5.81 2.12 -3.87
N ALA A 179 -5.81 3.41 -4.23
CA ALA A 179 -6.91 4.02 -4.97
C ALA A 179 -7.09 3.38 -6.36
N ALA A 180 -5.97 3.07 -7.05
CA ALA A 180 -6.01 2.42 -8.36
C ALA A 180 -6.51 0.96 -8.28
N GLU A 181 -6.10 0.20 -7.24
CA GLU A 181 -6.61 -1.16 -7.01
C GLU A 181 -8.11 -1.14 -6.70
N LEU A 182 -8.54 -0.23 -5.83
CA LEU A 182 -9.95 -0.09 -5.46
C LEU A 182 -10.82 0.25 -6.69
N LEU A 183 -10.44 1.24 -7.48
CA LEU A 183 -11.15 1.61 -8.71
C LEU A 183 -11.19 0.48 -9.74
N SER A 184 -10.18 -0.39 -9.75
CA SER A 184 -10.12 -1.53 -10.68
C SER A 184 -11.13 -2.62 -10.38
N VAL A 185 -11.55 -2.77 -9.13
CA VAL A 185 -12.50 -3.79 -8.70
C VAL A 185 -13.91 -3.26 -8.44
N MET A 186 -14.03 -1.96 -8.17
CA MET A 186 -15.29 -1.30 -7.84
C MET A 186 -16.20 -1.20 -9.07
N PRO A 187 -17.46 -1.66 -8.99
CA PRO A 187 -18.44 -1.49 -10.07
C PRO A 187 -18.59 -0.02 -10.48
N LYS A 188 -18.90 0.22 -11.77
CA LYS A 188 -19.04 1.59 -12.29
C LYS A 188 -20.18 2.36 -11.63
N GLU A 189 -21.21 1.64 -11.22
CA GLU A 189 -22.43 2.18 -10.61
C GLU A 189 -22.37 2.23 -9.08
N HIS A 190 -21.22 1.86 -8.47
CA HIS A 190 -21.07 1.86 -7.02
C HIS A 190 -21.15 3.28 -6.44
N GLU A 191 -21.92 3.47 -5.39
CA GLU A 191 -22.24 4.77 -4.77
C GLU A 191 -21.01 5.63 -4.40
N ASN A 192 -19.90 4.99 -3.99
CA ASN A 192 -18.66 5.68 -3.61
C ASN A 192 -17.71 5.92 -4.80
N ARG A 193 -18.04 5.45 -6.02
CA ARG A 193 -17.06 5.42 -7.12
C ARG A 193 -16.59 6.80 -7.53
N GLU A 194 -17.48 7.75 -7.66
CA GLU A 194 -17.11 9.12 -8.08
C GLU A 194 -16.22 9.80 -7.06
N GLU A 195 -16.51 9.64 -5.76
CA GLU A 195 -15.68 10.20 -4.70
C GLU A 195 -14.27 9.59 -4.69
N ILE A 196 -14.17 8.26 -4.86
CA ILE A 196 -12.86 7.58 -4.96
C ILE A 196 -12.11 8.03 -6.22
N LEU A 197 -12.80 8.22 -7.32
CA LEU A 197 -12.22 8.72 -8.57
C LEU A 197 -11.71 10.16 -8.43
N ASP A 198 -12.41 10.99 -7.69
CA ASP A 198 -11.98 12.36 -7.40
C ASP A 198 -10.76 12.42 -6.47
N ILE A 199 -10.70 11.54 -5.46
CA ILE A 199 -9.49 11.37 -4.62
C ILE A 199 -8.31 10.94 -5.51
N TYR A 200 -8.49 9.90 -6.31
CA TYR A 200 -7.46 9.41 -7.23
C TYR A 200 -6.94 10.52 -8.17
N ARG A 201 -7.85 11.27 -8.79
CA ARG A 201 -7.50 12.40 -9.68
C ARG A 201 -6.79 13.53 -8.95
N THR A 202 -7.19 13.80 -7.71
CA THR A 202 -6.57 14.82 -6.86
C THR A 202 -5.14 14.45 -6.55
N LEU A 203 -4.88 13.21 -6.12
CA LEU A 203 -3.54 12.68 -5.89
C LEU A 203 -2.70 12.72 -7.17
N CYS A 204 -3.24 12.25 -8.30
CA CYS A 204 -2.53 12.26 -9.58
C CYS A 204 -2.11 13.68 -10.01
N ARG A 205 -2.98 14.69 -9.82
CA ARG A 205 -2.64 16.09 -10.12
C ARG A 205 -1.48 16.59 -9.25
N GLY A 206 -1.49 16.26 -7.96
CA GLY A 206 -0.41 16.61 -7.05
C GLY A 206 0.91 15.96 -7.44
N TYR A 207 0.91 14.66 -7.67
CA TYR A 207 2.12 13.93 -8.02
C TYR A 207 2.69 14.32 -9.39
N LEU A 208 1.84 14.68 -10.35
CA LEU A 208 2.32 15.20 -11.62
C LEU A 208 3.09 16.53 -11.48
N LYS A 209 2.68 17.40 -10.54
CA LYS A 209 3.35 18.69 -10.28
C LYS A 209 4.73 18.53 -9.64
N VAL A 210 4.94 17.48 -8.86
CA VAL A 210 6.19 17.23 -8.12
C VAL A 210 7.09 16.20 -8.80
N GLN A 211 6.78 15.78 -10.04
CA GLN A 211 7.70 14.98 -10.85
C GLN A 211 8.90 15.81 -11.26
N ASP A 212 10.11 15.29 -10.99
CA ASP A 212 11.34 15.99 -11.36
C ASP A 212 11.52 16.08 -12.90
N PRO A 213 12.25 17.11 -13.40
CA PRO A 213 12.52 17.25 -14.83
C PRO A 213 13.18 16.04 -15.50
N ASP A 214 13.90 15.21 -14.79
CA ASP A 214 14.46 13.97 -15.33
C ASP A 214 13.50 12.78 -15.37
N GLY A 215 12.41 12.84 -14.57
CA GLY A 215 11.31 11.86 -14.57
C GLY A 215 11.07 11.12 -13.28
N MET A 216 12.00 11.17 -12.33
CA MET A 216 11.87 10.52 -11.03
C MET A 216 11.00 11.34 -10.06
N TRP A 217 10.74 10.80 -8.88
CA TRP A 217 10.17 11.49 -7.73
C TRP A 217 11.10 11.32 -6.53
N HIS A 218 11.09 12.32 -5.68
CA HIS A 218 11.98 12.40 -4.52
C HIS A 218 11.43 11.63 -3.30
N GLN A 219 12.33 11.24 -2.40
CA GLN A 219 12.03 10.62 -1.10
C GLN A 219 11.02 11.45 -0.30
N VAL A 220 11.23 12.77 -0.23
CA VAL A 220 10.28 13.76 0.27
C VAL A 220 9.79 14.57 -0.92
N LEU A 221 8.55 14.35 -1.36
CA LEU A 221 8.04 14.77 -2.66
C LEU A 221 8.20 16.25 -3.00
N THR A 222 8.17 17.12 -1.99
CA THR A 222 8.28 18.58 -2.16
C THR A 222 9.65 19.13 -1.80
N MET A 223 10.64 18.26 -1.56
CA MET A 223 12.00 18.60 -1.19
C MET A 223 12.99 18.03 -2.22
N LYS A 224 13.41 18.88 -3.17
CA LYS A 224 14.27 18.49 -4.28
C LYS A 224 15.69 18.08 -3.87
N GLU A 225 16.10 18.48 -2.67
CA GLU A 225 17.37 18.11 -2.06
C GLU A 225 17.38 16.67 -1.53
N SER A 226 16.20 16.07 -1.33
CA SER A 226 16.11 14.65 -1.00
C SER A 226 16.42 13.80 -2.24
N TYR A 227 16.88 12.57 -2.03
CA TYR A 227 17.27 11.73 -3.17
C TYR A 227 16.04 11.26 -3.98
N GLU A 228 16.28 10.95 -5.24
CA GLU A 228 15.29 10.32 -6.13
C GLU A 228 15.00 8.89 -5.68
N GLU A 229 13.74 8.62 -5.40
CA GLU A 229 13.33 7.38 -4.74
C GLU A 229 12.62 6.43 -5.72
N THR A 230 13.15 5.23 -5.84
CA THR A 230 12.75 4.25 -6.85
C THR A 230 11.36 3.68 -6.60
N SER A 231 11.01 3.37 -5.35
CA SER A 231 9.74 2.69 -5.06
C SER A 231 8.53 3.59 -5.30
N CYS A 232 8.57 4.83 -4.84
CA CYS A 232 7.48 5.78 -5.11
C CYS A 232 7.37 6.10 -6.61
N THR A 233 8.50 6.24 -7.29
CA THR A 233 8.53 6.43 -8.74
C THR A 233 7.81 5.29 -9.46
N ALA A 234 8.10 4.03 -9.11
CA ALA A 234 7.42 2.87 -9.69
C ALA A 234 5.91 2.87 -9.43
N MET A 235 5.49 3.25 -8.21
CA MET A 235 4.07 3.31 -7.84
C MET A 235 3.32 4.42 -8.57
N PHE A 236 3.93 5.59 -8.74
CA PHE A 236 3.31 6.69 -9.51
C PHE A 236 3.19 6.34 -10.99
N ILE A 237 4.21 5.71 -11.57
CA ILE A 237 4.15 5.18 -12.94
C ILE A 237 2.97 4.20 -13.07
N TYR A 238 2.86 3.24 -12.15
CA TYR A 238 1.76 2.27 -12.12
C TYR A 238 0.40 2.96 -12.05
N GLY A 239 0.22 3.85 -11.07
CA GLY A 239 -1.04 4.58 -10.88
C GLY A 239 -1.43 5.36 -12.12
N PHE A 240 -0.53 6.15 -12.70
CA PHE A 240 -0.78 6.93 -13.92
C PHE A 240 -1.12 6.04 -15.11
N ALA A 241 -0.35 4.97 -15.34
CA ALA A 241 -0.61 4.03 -16.44
C ALA A 241 -1.97 3.33 -16.29
N LYS A 242 -2.33 2.95 -15.07
CA LYS A 242 -3.64 2.35 -14.75
C LYS A 242 -4.79 3.30 -15.08
N GLY A 243 -4.67 4.57 -14.71
CA GLY A 243 -5.67 5.59 -15.01
C GLY A 243 -5.80 5.92 -16.49
N VAL A 244 -4.68 5.96 -17.22
CA VAL A 244 -4.70 6.13 -18.68
C VAL A 244 -5.41 4.95 -19.33
N LYS A 245 -5.06 3.71 -18.96
CA LYS A 245 -5.66 2.47 -19.49
C LYS A 245 -7.17 2.42 -19.28
N ASN A 246 -7.65 2.91 -18.14
CA ASN A 246 -9.07 2.82 -17.76
C ASN A 246 -9.88 4.11 -18.03
N GLY A 247 -9.26 5.15 -18.60
CA GLY A 247 -9.93 6.40 -18.89
C GLY A 247 -10.34 7.21 -17.66
N TRP A 248 -9.59 7.08 -16.55
CA TRP A 248 -9.91 7.79 -15.31
C TRP A 248 -9.45 9.24 -15.29
N HIS A 249 -8.49 9.62 -16.14
CA HIS A 249 -7.99 10.98 -16.26
C HIS A 249 -8.83 11.81 -17.25
N THR A 250 -8.94 13.11 -16.98
CA THR A 250 -9.52 14.08 -17.92
C THR A 250 -8.55 14.43 -19.06
N ASP A 251 -7.22 14.45 -18.76
CA ASP A 251 -6.13 14.58 -19.73
C ASP A 251 -5.19 13.37 -19.60
N GLY A 252 -5.55 12.27 -20.23
CA GLY A 252 -4.77 11.04 -20.18
C GLY A 252 -3.38 11.16 -20.83
N GLU A 253 -3.20 12.08 -21.78
CA GLU A 253 -1.93 12.23 -22.50
C GLU A 253 -0.81 12.81 -21.59
N ALA A 254 -1.15 13.76 -20.71
CA ALA A 254 -0.19 14.29 -19.75
C ALA A 254 0.34 13.20 -18.81
N TYR A 255 -0.55 12.35 -18.27
CA TYR A 255 -0.18 11.24 -17.38
C TYR A 255 0.56 10.12 -18.12
N ARG A 256 0.19 9.84 -19.38
CA ARG A 256 0.93 8.88 -20.22
C ARG A 256 2.37 9.33 -20.43
N LYS A 257 2.58 10.60 -20.77
CA LYS A 257 3.93 11.17 -20.94
C LYS A 257 4.73 11.11 -19.64
N ALA A 258 4.12 11.47 -18.51
CA ALA A 258 4.75 11.42 -17.20
C ALA A 258 5.14 9.99 -16.81
N ALA A 259 4.25 9.01 -17.02
CA ALA A 259 4.55 7.61 -16.74
C ALA A 259 5.70 7.06 -17.60
N ILE A 260 5.70 7.35 -18.92
CA ILE A 260 6.79 6.94 -19.82
C ILE A 260 8.12 7.59 -19.42
N LYS A 261 8.09 8.88 -19.08
CA LYS A 261 9.27 9.62 -18.63
C LYS A 261 9.84 9.01 -17.35
N GLY A 262 8.98 8.77 -16.35
CA GLY A 262 9.36 8.12 -15.11
C GLY A 262 9.92 6.72 -15.32
N TRP A 263 9.30 5.91 -16.17
CA TRP A 263 9.79 4.57 -16.51
C TRP A 263 11.20 4.59 -17.14
N ARG A 264 11.42 5.52 -18.09
CA ARG A 264 12.75 5.67 -18.72
C ARG A 264 13.82 6.13 -17.71
N ALA A 265 13.46 7.05 -16.82
CA ALA A 265 14.36 7.49 -15.75
C ALA A 265 14.69 6.32 -14.82
N LEU A 266 13.68 5.61 -14.30
CA LEU A 266 13.84 4.45 -13.43
C LEU A 266 14.73 3.36 -14.05
N CYS A 267 14.52 2.99 -15.31
CA CYS A 267 15.36 2.02 -16.01
C CYS A 267 16.81 2.48 -16.16
N ARG A 268 17.04 3.79 -16.31
CA ARG A 268 18.39 4.36 -16.48
C ARG A 268 19.15 4.47 -15.17
N THR A 269 18.47 4.85 -14.07
CA THR A 269 19.13 5.25 -12.81
C THR A 269 19.05 4.18 -11.73
N SER A 270 18.00 3.34 -11.76
CA SER A 270 17.67 2.46 -10.63
C SER A 270 17.88 0.97 -10.92
N ILE A 271 18.09 0.56 -12.17
CA ILE A 271 18.22 -0.84 -12.55
C ILE A 271 19.55 -1.05 -13.26
N ASP A 272 20.37 -1.98 -12.75
CA ASP A 272 21.62 -2.35 -13.42
C ASP A 272 21.39 -3.44 -14.50
N TRP A 273 22.44 -3.76 -15.24
CA TRP A 273 22.40 -4.78 -16.30
C TRP A 273 22.13 -6.21 -15.80
N LYS A 274 22.26 -6.47 -14.50
CA LYS A 274 21.92 -7.75 -13.85
C LYS A 274 20.49 -7.80 -13.32
N GLY A 275 19.74 -6.69 -13.43
CA GLY A 275 18.39 -6.55 -12.87
C GLY A 275 18.36 -6.21 -11.38
N ASN A 276 19.48 -5.83 -10.78
CA ASN A 276 19.46 -5.32 -9.40
C ASN A 276 18.82 -3.94 -9.37
N ILE A 277 18.06 -3.68 -8.30
CA ILE A 277 17.33 -2.42 -8.09
C ILE A 277 18.00 -1.63 -6.98
N TYR A 278 18.24 -0.33 -7.22
CA TYR A 278 18.88 0.60 -6.31
C TYR A 278 17.99 1.81 -6.03
N GLY A 279 18.37 2.65 -5.05
CA GLY A 279 17.65 3.88 -4.73
C GLY A 279 16.29 3.68 -4.09
N VAL A 280 16.03 2.50 -3.52
CA VAL A 280 14.82 2.20 -2.76
C VAL A 280 14.99 2.63 -1.32
N CYS A 281 14.06 3.39 -0.79
CA CYS A 281 14.01 3.75 0.63
C CYS A 281 13.91 2.49 1.49
N ARG A 282 14.83 2.35 2.44
CA ARG A 282 14.83 1.20 3.37
C ARG A 282 13.58 1.19 4.26
N GLY A 283 13.20 2.35 4.76
CA GLY A 283 12.05 2.56 5.63
C GLY A 283 11.94 4.01 6.05
N SER A 284 10.88 4.32 6.74
CA SER A 284 10.66 5.65 7.32
C SER A 284 10.26 5.49 8.79
N GLY A 285 10.24 6.58 9.52
CA GLY A 285 9.84 6.62 10.91
C GLY A 285 8.88 7.77 11.18
N TYR A 286 8.48 7.91 12.43
CA TYR A 286 7.72 9.05 12.91
C TYR A 286 8.64 10.28 12.96
N SER A 287 8.30 11.32 12.20
CA SER A 287 9.07 12.56 12.14
C SER A 287 8.21 13.75 11.73
N PHE A 288 8.49 14.90 12.31
CA PHE A 288 7.97 16.21 11.87
C PHE A 288 8.99 16.96 10.99
N SER A 289 10.20 16.43 10.84
CA SER A 289 11.22 17.03 9.97
C SER A 289 11.17 16.42 8.59
N ARG A 290 11.29 17.27 7.56
CA ARG A 290 11.50 16.84 6.17
C ARG A 290 12.97 16.50 5.89
N GLU A 291 13.87 16.89 6.77
CA GLU A 291 15.28 16.52 6.73
C GLU A 291 15.46 15.13 7.34
N TYR A 292 15.61 14.14 6.48
CA TYR A 292 15.76 12.74 6.85
C TYR A 292 17.22 12.34 6.71
#